data_12e9927e0a73dee5c0cd609f72c1c57c
#
_entry.id   12e9927e0a73dee5c0cd609f72c1c57c
#
_cell.length_a   1.000
_cell.length_b   1.000
_cell.length_c   1.000
_cell.angle_alpha   90.00
_cell.angle_beta   90.00
_cell.angle_gamma   90.00
#
_symmetry.space_group_name_H-M   'P 1'
#
loop_
_entity.id
_entity.type
_entity.pdbx_description
1 polymer ?
#
loop_
_entity_poly.entity_id
_entity_poly.type
_entity_poly.pdbx_seq_one_letter_code
_entity_poly.pdbx_strand_id
1 'polypeptide(L)'
;KCAGHKTIGGYKYISGRHTLLFGGLMEIQCPSCKKTNSDSSTCVRCGCELQALRTLLQVAKYEIATGRNKLCRRNSSEALNHAIRSWHLKNSPEAAKLAFLSHISERRFEEALTWYYHAIKNRGQST
;
A
#
# COMPACT_ATOMS: atom_id res chain seq x y z
N LYS A 1 9.95 14.21 -6.44
CA LYS A 1 10.70 14.52 -5.37
C LYS A 1 10.06 14.60 -4.08
N CYS A 2 10.79 14.12 -3.15
CA CYS A 2 10.27 14.00 -1.83
C CYS A 2 10.23 15.31 -1.11
N ALA A 3 11.04 16.17 -1.51
CA ALA A 3 11.14 17.42 -0.80
C ALA A 3 9.90 18.19 -0.91
N GLY A 4 9.37 18.12 -1.73
CA GLY A 4 8.25 18.87 -1.65
C GLY A 4 7.38 18.48 -0.59
N HIS A 5 7.70 18.32 -0.25
CA HIS A 5 6.85 18.01 0.39
C HIS A 5 6.76 18.52 1.50
N LYS A 6 6.93 19.13 1.63
CA LYS A 6 6.81 19.57 2.59
C LYS A 6 5.77 19.96 3.03
N THR A 7 5.63 19.97 2.36
CA THR A 7 4.83 19.81 2.61
C THR A 7 4.10 19.56 2.89
N ILE A 8 4.06 19.78 2.90
CA ILE A 8 3.44 19.14 3.16
C ILE A 8 2.87 18.86 3.51
N GLY A 9 2.97 19.23 3.63
CA GLY A 9 2.49 18.45 3.96
C GLY A 9 1.91 18.17 4.07
N GLY A 10 1.98 18.61 4.07
CA GLY A 10 1.47 17.81 4.19
C GLY A 10 0.93 17.45 4.24
N TYR A 11 0.89 17.69 4.21
CA TYR A 11 0.43 16.96 4.42
C TYR A 11 0.04 16.83 4.75
N LYS A 12 -0.01 17.16 4.91
CA LYS A 12 -0.38 16.84 5.32
C LYS A 12 -0.70 16.57 5.63
N TYR A 13 -0.70 16.92 5.51
CA TYR A 13 -1.06 16.33 5.95
C TYR A 13 -1.37 16.07 6.15
N ILE A 14 -1.39 16.22 6.27
CA ILE A 14 -1.92 15.93 6.52
C ILE A 14 -2.06 15.67 6.98
N SER A 15 -1.97 15.85 7.19
CA SER A 15 -2.11 15.34 7.68
C SER A 15 -2.85 14.71 8.54
N GLY A 16 -3.17 14.63 9.28
CA GLY A 16 -3.93 13.99 10.31
C GLY A 16 -5.30 13.58 9.94
N ARG A 17 -6.01 14.34 9.35
CA ARG A 17 -7.34 13.91 9.01
C ARG A 17 -7.37 12.86 7.96
N HIS A 18 -6.29 12.64 7.32
CA HIS A 18 -6.23 11.51 6.42
C HIS A 18 -6.48 10.23 7.13
N THR A 19 -6.01 10.13 8.34
CA THR A 19 -6.22 8.93 9.11
C THR A 19 -7.68 8.64 9.29
N LEU A 20 -8.43 9.66 9.57
CA LEU A 20 -9.84 9.48 9.74
C LEU A 20 -10.48 8.98 8.48
N LEU A 21 -10.11 9.56 7.36
CA LEU A 21 -10.68 9.13 6.11
C LEU A 21 -10.36 7.69 5.81
N PHE A 22 -9.13 7.29 6.06
CA PHE A 22 -8.77 5.92 5.81
C PHE A 22 -9.61 4.97 6.60
N GLY A 23 -9.81 5.26 7.85
CA GLY A 23 -10.46 4.33 8.72
C GLY A 23 -11.90 4.07 8.35
N GLY A 24 -12.58 5.09 7.86
CA GLY A 24 -14.00 4.95 7.71
C GLY A 24 -14.50 4.63 6.33
N LEU A 25 -13.72 4.90 5.31
CA LEU A 25 -14.31 4.92 3.98
C LEU A 25 -13.70 3.95 3.00
N MET A 26 -12.94 2.98 3.46
CA MET A 26 -12.34 2.04 2.53
C MET A 26 -13.35 1.00 2.11
N GLU A 27 -13.64 0.96 0.83
CA GLU A 27 -14.53 -0.05 0.30
C GLU A 27 -13.78 -1.34 0.09
N ILE A 28 -14.43 -2.44 0.39
CA ILE A 28 -13.83 -3.76 0.31
C ILE A 28 -14.75 -4.70 -0.43
N GLN A 29 -14.20 -5.45 -1.35
CA GLN A 29 -14.95 -6.49 -2.01
C GLN A 29 -14.87 -7.77 -1.20
N CYS A 30 -16.02 -8.34 -0.87
CA CYS A 30 -16.05 -9.56 -0.09
C CYS A 30 -15.37 -10.69 -0.87
N PRO A 31 -14.42 -11.39 -0.26
CA PRO A 31 -13.74 -12.47 -0.97
C PRO A 31 -14.65 -13.66 -1.27
N SER A 32 -15.73 -13.78 -0.54
CA SER A 32 -16.62 -14.92 -0.70
C SER A 32 -17.68 -14.68 -1.78
N CYS A 33 -18.41 -13.57 -1.70
CA CYS A 33 -19.51 -13.34 -2.62
C CYS A 33 -19.27 -12.17 -3.55
N LYS A 34 -18.15 -11.47 -3.43
CA LYS A 34 -17.74 -10.37 -4.30
C LYS A 34 -18.58 -9.11 -4.15
N LYS A 35 -19.40 -9.04 -3.13
CA LYS A 35 -20.18 -7.84 -2.86
C LYS A 35 -19.27 -6.76 -2.30
N THR A 36 -19.40 -5.53 -2.80
CA THR A 36 -18.63 -4.41 -2.27
C THR A 36 -19.28 -3.90 -0.99
N ASN A 37 -18.49 -3.71 0.03
CA ASN A 37 -18.95 -3.22 1.34
C ASN A 37 -18.18 -1.97 1.73
N SER A 38 -18.90 -0.99 2.28
CA SER A 38 -18.28 0.28 2.62
C SER A 38 -17.57 0.24 3.96
N ASP A 39 -18.34 0.17 5.04
CA ASP A 39 -17.71 0.26 6.35
C ASP A 39 -18.26 -0.73 7.35
N SER A 40 -18.94 -1.78 6.89
CA SER A 40 -19.42 -2.78 7.82
C SER A 40 -18.31 -3.77 8.14
N SER A 41 -18.38 -4.34 9.33
CA SER A 41 -17.41 -5.34 9.74
C SER A 41 -17.71 -6.72 9.17
N THR A 42 -18.93 -6.91 8.67
CA THR A 42 -19.32 -8.14 8.01
C THR A 42 -19.95 -7.81 6.69
N CYS A 43 -19.92 -8.77 5.77
CA CYS A 43 -20.55 -8.57 4.47
C CYS A 43 -22.06 -8.51 4.62
N VAL A 44 -22.66 -7.47 4.06
CA VAL A 44 -24.12 -7.31 4.19
C VAL A 44 -24.86 -8.36 3.41
N ARG A 45 -24.19 -9.08 2.52
CA ARG A 45 -24.85 -10.06 1.68
C ARG A 45 -24.69 -11.47 2.20
N CYS A 46 -23.48 -11.89 2.50
CA CYS A 46 -23.23 -13.27 2.91
C CYS A 46 -22.80 -13.41 4.36
N GLY A 47 -22.58 -12.30 5.07
CA GLY A 47 -22.21 -12.36 6.47
C GLY A 47 -20.74 -12.67 6.73
N CYS A 48 -19.93 -12.73 5.69
CA CYS A 48 -18.51 -13.01 5.85
C CYS A 48 -17.85 -11.90 6.66
N GLU A 49 -16.98 -12.29 7.58
CA GLU A 49 -16.29 -11.33 8.44
C GLU A 49 -15.26 -10.55 7.63
N LEU A 50 -15.33 -9.24 7.67
CA LEU A 50 -14.47 -8.38 6.87
C LEU A 50 -13.51 -7.53 7.68
N GLN A 51 -13.65 -7.53 9.01
CA GLN A 51 -12.82 -6.65 9.83
C GLN A 51 -11.35 -6.99 9.72
N ALA A 52 -11.02 -8.26 9.76
CA ALA A 52 -9.63 -8.69 9.62
C ALA A 52 -9.07 -8.26 8.28
N LEU A 53 -9.86 -8.39 7.22
CA LEU A 53 -9.42 -7.98 5.89
C LEU A 53 -9.16 -6.48 5.84
N ARG A 54 -10.06 -5.70 6.46
CA ARG A 54 -9.87 -4.25 6.50
C ARG A 54 -8.57 -3.90 7.19
N THR A 55 -8.31 -4.55 8.32
CA THR A 55 -7.09 -4.30 9.07
C THR A 55 -5.86 -4.62 8.23
N LEU A 56 -5.88 -5.76 7.54
CA LEU A 56 -4.73 -6.12 6.71
C LEU A 56 -4.49 -5.10 5.61
N LEU A 57 -5.55 -4.62 4.97
CA LEU A 57 -5.40 -3.65 3.91
C LEU A 57 -4.89 -2.31 4.43
N GLN A 58 -5.34 -1.93 5.61
CA GLN A 58 -4.84 -0.69 6.22
C GLN A 58 -3.36 -0.81 6.57
N VAL A 59 -2.96 -1.95 7.11
CA VAL A 59 -1.54 -2.14 7.44
C VAL A 59 -0.72 -2.13 6.16
N ALA A 60 -1.20 -2.77 5.10
CA ALA A 60 -0.46 -2.77 3.83
C ALA A 60 -0.26 -1.35 3.32
N LYS A 61 -1.29 -0.52 3.39
CA LYS A 61 -1.15 0.86 2.96
C LYS A 61 -0.21 1.66 3.85
N TYR A 62 -0.26 1.40 5.14
CA TYR A 62 0.65 2.06 6.07
C TYR A 62 2.10 1.71 5.76
N GLU A 63 2.36 0.44 5.44
CA GLU A 63 3.71 0.03 5.10
C GLU A 63 4.22 0.75 3.86
N ILE A 64 3.35 0.91 2.86
CA ILE A 64 3.75 1.63 1.65
C ILE A 64 4.07 3.08 1.96
N ALA A 65 3.22 3.74 2.72
CA ALA A 65 3.44 5.14 3.05
C ALA A 65 4.73 5.32 3.85
N THR A 66 4.97 4.45 4.82
CA THR A 66 6.19 4.52 5.61
C THR A 66 7.41 4.23 4.75
N GLY A 67 7.31 3.25 3.87
CA GLY A 67 8.42 2.92 2.98
C GLY A 67 8.75 4.07 2.04
N ARG A 68 7.74 4.73 1.51
CA ARG A 68 8.00 5.90 0.67
C ARG A 68 8.75 6.97 1.43
N ASN A 69 8.36 7.20 2.67
CA ASN A 69 9.03 8.18 3.50
C ASN A 69 10.50 7.79 3.71
N LYS A 70 10.75 6.50 3.97
CA LYS A 70 12.12 6.04 4.14
C LYS A 70 12.93 6.22 2.86
N LEU A 71 12.31 5.92 1.73
CA LEU A 71 13.01 6.09 0.45
C LEU A 71 13.36 7.55 0.21
N CYS A 72 12.46 8.44 0.55
CA CYS A 72 12.71 9.87 0.41
C CYS A 72 13.89 10.33 1.27
N ARG A 73 14.10 9.66 2.38
CA ARG A 73 15.21 9.98 3.27
C ARG A 73 16.46 9.20 2.93
N ARG A 74 16.46 8.59 1.74
CA ARG A 74 17.61 7.84 1.24
C ARG A 74 17.91 6.60 2.06
N ASN A 75 16.91 6.09 2.73
CA ASN A 75 17.04 4.85 3.47
C ASN A 75 16.36 3.75 2.69
N SER A 76 17.00 3.35 1.60
CA SER A 76 16.37 2.43 0.66
C SER A 76 16.23 1.03 1.23
N SER A 77 17.13 0.60 2.11
CA SER A 77 17.00 -0.74 2.66
C SER A 77 15.78 -0.86 3.56
N GLU A 78 15.50 0.15 4.38
CA GLU A 78 14.28 0.13 5.17
C GLU A 78 13.05 0.27 4.29
N ALA A 79 13.15 1.12 3.26
CA ALA A 79 12.04 1.25 2.32
C ALA A 79 11.70 -0.09 1.68
N LEU A 80 12.73 -0.85 1.32
CA LEU A 80 12.52 -2.16 0.73
C LEU A 80 11.83 -3.10 1.70
N ASN A 81 12.25 -3.07 2.97
CA ASN A 81 11.61 -3.92 3.97
C ASN A 81 10.13 -3.61 4.10
N HIS A 82 9.77 -2.34 4.11
CA HIS A 82 8.38 -1.96 4.16
C HIS A 82 7.63 -2.41 2.91
N ALA A 83 8.27 -2.28 1.75
CA ALA A 83 7.63 -2.71 0.51
C ALA A 83 7.34 -4.21 0.52
N ILE A 84 8.31 -4.98 1.00
CA ILE A 84 8.14 -6.43 1.03
C ILE A 84 7.05 -6.82 2.02
N ARG A 85 7.00 -6.17 3.19
CA ARG A 85 5.95 -6.46 4.14
C ARG A 85 4.57 -6.15 3.56
N SER A 86 4.46 -5.00 2.89
CA SER A 86 3.19 -4.67 2.26
C SER A 86 2.82 -5.68 1.19
N TRP A 87 3.81 -6.11 0.40
CA TRP A 87 3.57 -7.08 -0.66
C TRP A 87 3.04 -8.40 -0.09
N HIS A 88 3.58 -8.83 1.04
CA HIS A 88 3.11 -10.08 1.65
C HIS A 88 1.69 -9.95 2.19
N LEU A 89 1.29 -8.75 2.61
CA LEU A 89 -0.07 -8.55 3.07
C LEU A 89 -1.04 -8.47 1.90
N LYS A 90 -0.64 -7.79 0.85
CA LYS A 90 -1.44 -7.68 -0.35
C LYS A 90 -0.53 -7.42 -1.53
N ASN A 91 -0.60 -8.29 -2.53
CA ASN A 91 0.20 -8.13 -3.74
C ASN A 91 -0.34 -6.95 -4.54
N SER A 92 0.13 -5.77 -4.27
CA SER A 92 -0.35 -4.57 -4.94
C SER A 92 0.74 -4.00 -5.83
N PRO A 93 0.37 -3.37 -6.94
CA PRO A 93 1.38 -2.74 -7.79
C PRO A 93 2.12 -1.63 -7.08
N GLU A 94 1.48 -0.97 -6.11
CA GLU A 94 2.16 0.08 -5.35
C GLU A 94 3.32 -0.48 -4.52
N ALA A 95 3.10 -1.64 -3.89
CA ALA A 95 4.17 -2.27 -3.11
C ALA A 95 5.30 -2.70 -4.03
N ALA A 96 4.97 -3.28 -5.19
CA ALA A 96 5.99 -3.71 -6.14
C ALA A 96 6.77 -2.51 -6.67
N LYS A 97 6.08 -1.40 -6.92
CA LYS A 97 6.76 -0.20 -7.40
C LYS A 97 7.72 0.34 -6.34
N LEU A 98 7.30 0.33 -5.09
CA LEU A 98 8.19 0.79 -4.02
C LEU A 98 9.43 -0.09 -3.92
N ALA A 99 9.26 -1.41 -4.02
CA ALA A 99 10.39 -2.32 -4.00
C ALA A 99 11.31 -2.08 -5.19
N PHE A 100 10.72 -1.87 -6.37
CA PHE A 100 11.49 -1.56 -7.56
C PHE A 100 12.34 -0.31 -7.36
N LEU A 101 11.74 0.75 -6.86
CA LEU A 101 12.48 2.00 -6.67
C LEU A 101 13.56 1.85 -5.61
N SER A 102 13.31 1.05 -4.58
CA SER A 102 14.31 0.81 -3.55
C SER A 102 15.53 0.10 -4.13
N HIS A 103 15.29 -0.92 -4.96
CA HIS A 103 16.41 -1.63 -5.60
C HIS A 103 17.16 -0.73 -6.58
N ILE A 104 16.43 0.10 -7.33
CA ILE A 104 17.09 1.05 -8.24
C ILE A 104 18.00 1.99 -7.45
N SER A 105 17.51 2.45 -6.30
CA SER A 105 18.29 3.34 -5.46
C SER A 105 19.59 2.69 -4.99
N GLU A 106 19.59 1.38 -4.82
CA GLU A 106 20.77 0.64 -4.38
C GLU A 106 21.55 0.05 -5.55
N ARG A 107 21.16 0.38 -6.79
CA ARG A 107 21.80 -0.11 -8.01
C ARG A 107 21.72 -1.62 -8.18
N ARG A 108 20.71 -2.23 -7.60
CA ARG A 108 20.48 -3.65 -7.74
C ARG A 108 19.46 -3.85 -8.85
N PHE A 109 19.95 -3.77 -10.07
CA PHE A 109 19.06 -3.66 -11.21
C PHE A 109 18.36 -4.96 -11.57
N GLU A 110 18.97 -6.09 -11.30
CA GLU A 110 18.32 -7.36 -11.61
C GLU A 110 17.12 -7.59 -10.71
N GLU A 111 17.29 -7.34 -9.42
CA GLU A 111 16.17 -7.45 -8.51
C GLU A 111 15.10 -6.41 -8.84
N ALA A 112 15.54 -5.21 -9.22
CA ALA A 112 14.58 -4.18 -9.60
C ALA A 112 13.72 -4.63 -10.76
N LEU A 113 14.34 -5.30 -11.74
CA LEU A 113 13.60 -5.76 -12.91
C LEU A 113 12.52 -6.77 -12.52
N THR A 114 12.82 -7.66 -11.58
CA THR A 114 11.84 -8.61 -11.09
C THR A 114 10.63 -7.89 -10.50
N TRP A 115 10.88 -6.87 -9.69
CA TRP A 115 9.79 -6.12 -9.09
C TRP A 115 9.02 -5.29 -10.11
N TYR A 116 9.71 -4.83 -11.15
CA TYR A 116 9.03 -4.14 -12.23
C TYR A 116 8.00 -5.05 -12.89
N TYR A 117 8.36 -6.30 -13.15
CA TYR A 117 7.42 -7.24 -13.73
C TYR A 117 6.25 -7.52 -12.81
N HIS A 118 6.51 -7.61 -11.50
CA HIS A 118 5.41 -7.77 -10.56
C HIS A 118 4.46 -6.58 -10.62
N ALA A 119 4.99 -5.38 -10.74
CA ALA A 119 4.14 -4.20 -10.79
C ALA A 119 3.27 -4.17 -12.03
N ILE A 120 3.85 -4.54 -13.17
CA ILE A 120 3.09 -4.56 -14.42
C ILE A 120 2.02 -5.63 -14.37
N LYS A 121 2.40 -6.83 -13.94
CA LYS A 121 1.49 -7.96 -13.96
C LYS A 121 0.28 -7.69 -13.09
N ASN A 122 0.48 -7.07 -11.95
CA ASN A 122 -0.62 -6.85 -11.02
C ASN A 122 -1.43 -5.61 -11.33
N ARG A 123 -0.98 -4.79 -12.25
CA ARG A 123 -1.74 -3.61 -12.61
C ARG A 123 -3.11 -3.98 -13.19
N GLY A 124 -3.14 -5.04 -13.99
CA GLY A 124 -4.39 -5.45 -14.59
C GLY A 124 -5.35 -6.11 -13.61
N GLN A 125 -4.85 -6.50 -12.45
CA GLN A 125 -5.67 -7.20 -11.46
C GLN A 125 -6.18 -6.28 -10.37
N SER A 126 -5.80 -5.03 -10.37
CA SER A 126 -6.16 -4.14 -9.28
C SER A 126 -7.52 -3.48 -9.46
N THR A 127 -8.24 -3.82 -10.49
CA THR A 127 -9.58 -3.27 -10.69
C THR A 127 -10.65 -3.98 -9.87
#